data_7762c14014b156bb22dc28b4cf3d5100
#
_entry.id   7762c14014b156bb22dc28b4cf3d5100
#
_cell.length_a   1.000
_cell.length_b   1.000
_cell.length_c   1.000
_cell.angle_alpha   90.00
_cell.angle_beta   90.00
_cell.angle_gamma   90.00
#
_symmetry.space_group_name_H-M   'P 1'
#
loop_
_entity.id
_entity.type
_entity.pdbx_description
1 polymer ?
#
loop_
_entity_poly.entity_id
_entity_poly.type
_entity_poly.pdbx_seq_one_letter_code
_entity_poly.pdbx_strand_id
1 'polypeptide(L)'
;FYPAVPEQVVNACYAAGFRLVSRGVIGDELVAMEYLRLWQSETWGTLIRSTDPVVVATVRSEFPELVPYLAPVVSPVVAEARYLRSMQPEEIKIVYAGLTPMAGVSDVDAAITFAELDELFRARGVHVQAQPTVFTRVPQERRRYLSVAGGLPVTMLEDAKHSSRRFQKVRGVSALKAISRAVTVDRIDLGFVDVLSYEGALDHPLSGPRDQLYWRRAVVQNTEPPRSRVPVVEAGVVASVGAVFDIRPRTNAGAEPEQVEQVLEAIGLGPNGRPWDCRACGYDTCRAFAEAAALGRASLKQCGPYQERQAEEAHRAAATDLLTGLATFRVLRDRLTHEVERSKRSGDRFTVLFLDLDRLKQVNDQFGHEAGNEVLKEVALEIRAAVRASDLAARYGGDEFVVILTRTDLVGAERVAEALRRGVETVGQRMGFPVTVSIGIAEYDPDRPSGGDLLVNADRALYRAKAAGRNTVV
;
A
#
# COMPACT_ATOMS: atom_id res chain seq x y z
N PHE A 1 -6.07 -3.33 1.68
CA PHE A 1 -6.07 -4.81 1.73
C PHE A 1 -7.48 -5.44 1.78
N TYR A 2 -8.56 -4.65 1.86
CA TYR A 2 -9.91 -5.19 1.83
C TYR A 2 -10.13 -6.09 0.59
N PRO A 3 -10.78 -7.27 0.73
CA PRO A 3 -11.50 -7.78 1.90
C PRO A 3 -10.65 -8.62 2.90
N ALA A 4 -9.32 -8.56 2.83
CA ALA A 4 -8.45 -9.33 3.71
C ALA A 4 -8.63 -8.91 5.19
N VAL A 5 -8.57 -9.90 6.08
CA VAL A 5 -8.59 -9.67 7.53
C VAL A 5 -7.17 -9.36 8.04
N PRO A 6 -7.01 -8.70 9.21
CA PRO A 6 -5.71 -8.32 9.74
C PRO A 6 -4.70 -9.47 9.84
N GLU A 7 -5.17 -10.67 10.17
CA GLU A 7 -4.37 -11.88 10.25
C GLU A 7 -3.70 -12.22 8.91
N GLN A 8 -4.42 -12.07 7.81
CA GLN A 8 -3.89 -12.30 6.47
C GLN A 8 -2.80 -11.31 6.11
N VAL A 9 -2.96 -10.03 6.49
CA VAL A 9 -1.94 -8.99 6.26
C VAL A 9 -0.68 -9.28 7.06
N VAL A 10 -0.81 -9.66 8.32
CA VAL A 10 0.34 -10.04 9.17
C VAL A 10 1.05 -11.27 8.62
N ASN A 11 0.29 -12.30 8.20
CA ASN A 11 0.86 -13.51 7.59
C ASN A 11 1.56 -13.18 6.26
N ALA A 12 1.01 -12.26 5.47
CA ALA A 12 1.66 -11.77 4.24
C ALA A 12 3.00 -11.08 4.53
N CYS A 13 3.09 -10.30 5.60
CA CYS A 13 4.37 -9.73 6.03
C CYS A 13 5.41 -10.82 6.31
N TYR A 14 5.04 -11.86 7.05
CA TYR A 14 5.96 -12.98 7.31
C TYR A 14 6.34 -13.74 6.03
N ALA A 15 5.38 -13.97 5.14
CA ALA A 15 5.63 -14.58 3.84
C ALA A 15 6.54 -13.72 2.94
N ALA A 16 6.46 -12.40 3.05
CA ALA A 16 7.33 -11.47 2.34
C ALA A 16 8.75 -11.35 2.94
N GLY A 17 9.02 -12.02 4.07
CA GLY A 17 10.35 -12.11 4.67
C GLY A 17 10.58 -11.22 5.90
N PHE A 18 9.57 -10.54 6.42
CA PHE A 18 9.70 -9.84 7.70
C PHE A 18 9.85 -10.85 8.84
N ARG A 19 10.81 -10.62 9.73
CA ARG A 19 11.09 -11.51 10.88
C ARG A 19 10.11 -11.30 12.02
N LEU A 20 9.67 -10.07 12.21
CA LEU A 20 8.76 -9.62 13.28
C LEU A 20 7.76 -8.63 12.70
N VAL A 21 6.52 -8.73 13.14
CA VAL A 21 5.46 -7.77 12.84
C VAL A 21 4.90 -7.25 14.17
N SER A 22 4.85 -5.94 14.34
CA SER A 22 4.23 -5.27 15.47
C SER A 22 3.10 -4.34 15.01
N ARG A 23 2.04 -4.24 15.79
CA ARG A 23 0.91 -3.33 15.52
C ARG A 23 1.07 -1.95 16.20
N GLY A 24 2.20 -1.70 16.83
CA GLY A 24 2.50 -0.41 17.48
C GLY A 24 1.77 -0.18 18.79
N VAL A 25 1.17 -1.21 19.38
CA VAL A 25 0.36 -1.09 20.62
C VAL A 25 1.23 -0.71 21.81
N ILE A 26 2.45 -1.22 21.87
CA ILE A 26 3.36 -0.93 23.00
C ILE A 26 3.82 0.54 22.95
N GLY A 27 4.11 1.05 21.75
CA GLY A 27 4.43 2.46 21.57
C GLY A 27 3.29 3.40 21.99
N ASP A 28 2.05 3.05 21.67
CA ASP A 28 0.86 3.77 22.15
C ASP A 28 0.80 3.78 23.69
N GLU A 29 1.03 2.63 24.34
CA GLU A 29 0.98 2.50 25.79
C GLU A 29 2.12 3.28 26.49
N LEU A 30 3.35 3.20 25.97
CA LEU A 30 4.50 3.94 26.50
C LEU A 30 4.28 5.45 26.42
N VAL A 31 3.76 5.94 25.30
CA VAL A 31 3.42 7.35 25.11
C VAL A 31 2.28 7.76 26.05
N ALA A 32 1.27 6.89 26.21
CA ALA A 32 0.16 7.16 27.13
C ALA A 32 0.61 7.29 28.59
N MET A 33 1.54 6.46 29.02
CA MET A 33 2.12 6.57 30.38
C MET A 33 2.77 7.93 30.57
N GLU A 34 3.52 8.43 29.61
CA GLU A 34 4.18 9.73 29.72
C GLU A 34 3.19 10.90 29.67
N TYR A 35 2.17 10.82 28.79
CA TYR A 35 1.10 11.82 28.80
C TYR A 35 0.31 11.82 30.10
N LEU A 36 0.07 10.66 30.70
CA LEU A 36 -0.59 10.58 32.03
C LEU A 36 0.28 11.23 33.12
N ARG A 37 1.60 10.97 33.09
CA ARG A 37 2.55 11.61 34.00
C ARG A 37 2.56 13.13 33.87
N LEU A 38 2.60 13.63 32.62
CA LEU A 38 2.53 15.06 32.33
C LEU A 38 1.20 15.65 32.80
N TRP A 39 0.08 14.99 32.50
CA TRP A 39 -1.24 15.41 32.95
C TRP A 39 -1.34 15.54 34.47
N GLN A 40 -0.75 14.62 35.19
CA GLN A 40 -0.75 14.61 36.66
C GLN A 40 0.21 15.64 37.27
N SER A 41 1.26 16.06 36.57
CA SER A 41 2.29 16.94 37.12
C SER A 41 1.83 18.39 37.38
N GLU A 42 0.77 18.83 36.70
CA GLU A 42 0.19 20.19 36.83
C GLU A 42 1.14 21.37 36.57
N THR A 43 2.32 21.12 36.02
CA THR A 43 3.41 22.12 35.90
C THR A 43 3.31 22.97 34.64
N TRP A 44 2.29 22.80 33.82
CA TRP A 44 2.12 23.45 32.50
C TRP A 44 0.79 24.25 32.43
N GLY A 45 0.81 25.43 31.82
CA GLY A 45 -0.38 26.18 31.45
C GLY A 45 -0.95 25.81 30.11
N THR A 46 -0.06 25.65 29.09
CA THR A 46 -0.41 25.16 27.78
C THR A 46 0.51 24.01 27.39
N LEU A 47 -0.07 22.88 26.92
CA LEU A 47 0.67 21.73 26.43
C LEU A 47 0.05 21.24 25.13
N ILE A 48 0.82 21.27 24.05
CA ILE A 48 0.37 20.85 22.71
C ILE A 48 0.81 19.40 22.48
N ARG A 49 -0.11 18.56 22.07
CA ARG A 49 0.18 17.17 21.68
C ARG A 49 1.23 17.11 20.56
N SER A 50 2.24 16.26 20.72
CA SER A 50 3.39 16.12 19.83
C SER A 50 3.44 14.79 19.05
N THR A 51 2.36 14.00 19.08
CA THR A 51 2.36 12.68 18.43
C THR A 51 2.04 12.70 16.92
N ASP A 52 1.53 13.80 16.40
CA ASP A 52 1.28 13.98 14.97
C ASP A 52 2.52 14.60 14.29
N PRO A 53 3.22 13.88 13.42
CA PRO A 53 4.45 14.36 12.79
C PRO A 53 4.24 15.59 11.88
N VAL A 54 3.05 15.73 11.27
CA VAL A 54 2.71 16.88 10.42
C VAL A 54 2.57 18.12 11.31
N VAL A 55 1.86 18.00 12.42
CA VAL A 55 1.70 19.10 13.40
C VAL A 55 3.06 19.53 13.94
N VAL A 56 3.89 18.58 14.38
CA VAL A 56 5.24 18.88 14.89
C VAL A 56 6.11 19.55 13.84
N ALA A 57 6.10 19.05 12.58
CA ALA A 57 6.86 19.64 11.50
C ALA A 57 6.42 21.08 11.20
N THR A 58 5.10 21.32 11.17
CA THR A 58 4.53 22.66 10.95
C THR A 58 4.87 23.61 12.09
N VAL A 59 4.76 23.16 13.34
CA VAL A 59 5.16 23.97 14.51
C VAL A 59 6.63 24.36 14.42
N ARG A 60 7.52 23.41 14.13
CA ARG A 60 8.97 23.68 14.05
C ARG A 60 9.37 24.63 12.92
N SER A 61 8.64 24.65 11.83
CA SER A 61 8.95 25.45 10.64
C SER A 61 8.21 26.78 10.55
N GLU A 62 6.92 26.80 10.90
CA GLU A 62 6.04 27.94 10.69
C GLU A 62 5.66 28.69 11.98
N PHE A 63 5.68 27.97 13.12
CA PHE A 63 5.30 28.52 14.42
C PHE A 63 6.38 28.18 15.49
N PRO A 64 7.66 28.58 15.26
CA PRO A 64 8.75 28.19 16.16
C PRO A 64 8.55 28.65 17.62
N GLU A 65 7.75 29.70 17.82
CA GLU A 65 7.33 30.17 19.12
C GLU A 65 6.45 29.17 19.90
N LEU A 66 5.84 28.20 19.22
CA LEU A 66 5.06 27.12 19.84
C LEU A 66 5.91 25.92 20.23
N VAL A 67 7.18 25.83 19.80
CA VAL A 67 8.06 24.70 20.15
C VAL A 67 8.17 24.45 21.65
N PRO A 68 8.29 25.48 22.53
CA PRO A 68 8.32 25.28 23.97
C PRO A 68 7.06 24.69 24.58
N TYR A 69 5.94 24.74 23.86
CA TYR A 69 4.64 24.22 24.30
C TYR A 69 4.35 22.81 23.77
N LEU A 70 5.18 22.26 22.87
CA LEU A 70 5.06 20.87 22.46
C LEU A 70 5.36 19.95 23.65
N ALA A 71 4.49 18.98 23.87
CA ALA A 71 4.76 17.94 24.86
C ALA A 71 6.09 17.25 24.54
N PRO A 72 7.01 17.09 25.49
CA PRO A 72 8.31 16.50 25.26
C PRO A 72 8.22 14.97 25.11
N VAL A 73 7.36 14.51 24.20
CA VAL A 73 7.00 13.10 23.99
C VAL A 73 7.14 12.77 22.52
N VAL A 74 7.81 11.65 22.21
CA VAL A 74 7.91 11.13 20.85
C VAL A 74 6.57 10.58 20.35
N SER A 75 6.45 10.38 19.04
CA SER A 75 5.28 9.67 18.48
C SER A 75 5.27 8.20 18.93
N PRO A 76 4.10 7.54 18.97
CA PRO A 76 3.99 6.11 19.28
C PRO A 76 4.86 5.23 18.41
N VAL A 77 5.01 5.58 17.12
CA VAL A 77 5.86 4.85 16.18
C VAL A 77 7.33 4.87 16.59
N VAL A 78 7.82 6.04 17.04
CA VAL A 78 9.19 6.17 17.55
C VAL A 78 9.37 5.40 18.85
N ALA A 79 8.39 5.49 19.75
CA ALA A 79 8.40 4.74 21.00
C ALA A 79 8.45 3.22 20.76
N GLU A 80 7.63 2.72 19.82
CA GLU A 80 7.64 1.32 19.41
C GLU A 80 8.98 0.91 18.81
N ALA A 81 9.54 1.73 17.91
CA ALA A 81 10.84 1.45 17.29
C ALA A 81 11.96 1.37 18.33
N ARG A 82 12.01 2.29 19.28
CA ARG A 82 12.97 2.26 20.40
C ARG A 82 12.80 1.04 21.28
N TYR A 83 11.53 0.68 21.57
CA TYR A 83 11.22 -0.54 22.32
C TYR A 83 11.72 -1.79 21.59
N LEU A 84 11.40 -1.93 20.31
CA LEU A 84 11.82 -3.09 19.51
C LEU A 84 13.34 -3.22 19.45
N ARG A 85 14.08 -2.11 19.31
CA ARG A 85 15.55 -2.11 19.34
C ARG A 85 16.10 -2.51 20.70
N SER A 86 15.45 -2.10 21.79
CA SER A 86 15.89 -2.46 23.14
C SER A 86 15.70 -3.95 23.47
N MET A 87 14.76 -4.60 22.78
CA MET A 87 14.45 -6.02 23.02
C MET A 87 15.25 -6.98 22.12
N GLN A 88 15.93 -6.48 21.11
CA GLN A 88 16.68 -7.31 20.18
C GLN A 88 18.19 -7.12 20.38
N PRO A 89 18.95 -8.23 20.59
CA PRO A 89 20.40 -8.14 20.80
C PRO A 89 21.17 -7.83 19.51
N GLU A 90 20.55 -8.01 18.34
CA GLU A 90 21.14 -7.76 17.01
C GLU A 90 20.63 -6.45 16.45
N GLU A 91 21.41 -5.83 15.56
CA GLU A 91 20.95 -4.66 14.80
C GLU A 91 19.78 -5.06 13.90
N ILE A 92 18.59 -4.52 14.20
CA ILE A 92 17.38 -4.75 13.40
C ILE A 92 17.08 -3.55 12.50
N LYS A 93 16.55 -3.83 11.32
CA LYS A 93 15.97 -2.82 10.42
C LYS A 93 14.47 -2.72 10.65
N ILE A 94 14.00 -1.52 10.92
CA ILE A 94 12.60 -1.23 11.24
C ILE A 94 11.95 -0.53 10.06
N VAL A 95 10.90 -1.15 9.53
CA VAL A 95 10.06 -0.58 8.49
C VAL A 95 8.71 -0.21 9.10
N TYR A 96 8.36 1.05 9.04
CA TYR A 96 7.01 1.51 9.38
C TYR A 96 6.12 1.46 8.14
N ALA A 97 4.96 0.83 8.25
CA ALA A 97 3.92 0.86 7.24
C ALA A 97 2.69 1.59 7.79
N GLY A 98 2.24 2.64 7.11
CA GLY A 98 1.14 3.46 7.58
C GLY A 98 0.50 4.34 6.52
N LEU A 99 -0.42 5.20 6.96
CA LEU A 99 -1.12 6.14 6.09
C LEU A 99 -0.27 7.36 5.72
N THR A 100 0.60 7.78 6.63
CA THR A 100 1.42 8.98 6.45
C THR A 100 2.89 8.56 6.43
N PRO A 101 3.63 8.89 5.37
CA PRO A 101 5.07 8.65 5.37
C PRO A 101 5.72 9.52 6.45
N MET A 102 6.47 8.88 7.33
CA MET A 102 7.22 9.56 8.39
C MET A 102 8.63 9.90 7.88
N ALA A 103 8.75 10.97 7.09
CA ALA A 103 10.05 11.41 6.61
C ALA A 103 10.92 11.95 7.77
N GLY A 104 12.16 11.48 7.87
CA GLY A 104 13.18 12.03 8.78
C GLY A 104 13.05 11.63 10.25
N VAL A 105 12.44 10.49 10.55
CA VAL A 105 12.43 9.90 11.90
C VAL A 105 13.65 9.00 12.05
N SER A 106 14.57 9.39 12.95
CA SER A 106 15.87 8.72 13.13
C SER A 106 15.78 7.28 13.66
N ASP A 107 14.66 6.93 14.28
CA ASP A 107 14.46 5.62 14.91
C ASP A 107 13.80 4.57 13.98
N VAL A 108 13.45 4.95 12.74
CA VAL A 108 12.84 4.09 11.73
C VAL A 108 13.71 4.08 10.48
N ASP A 109 14.11 2.91 9.99
CA ASP A 109 15.01 2.78 8.84
C ASP A 109 14.30 3.05 7.51
N ALA A 110 13.02 2.71 7.40
CA ALA A 110 12.18 3.02 6.25
C ALA A 110 10.73 3.25 6.68
N ALA A 111 10.07 4.17 5.99
CA ALA A 111 8.63 4.41 6.16
C ALA A 111 7.95 4.26 4.80
N ILE A 112 6.97 3.38 4.74
CA ILE A 112 6.21 3.06 3.53
C ILE A 112 4.71 3.23 3.77
N THR A 113 3.98 3.52 2.72
CA THR A 113 2.52 3.51 2.72
C THR A 113 1.99 2.09 2.63
N PHE A 114 0.72 1.89 2.94
CA PHE A 114 0.06 0.59 2.72
C PHE A 114 0.01 0.20 1.23
N ALA A 115 -0.01 1.16 0.31
CA ALA A 115 0.08 0.90 -1.11
C ALA A 115 1.46 0.35 -1.49
N GLU A 116 2.54 0.98 -1.02
CA GLU A 116 3.91 0.50 -1.22
C GLU A 116 4.14 -0.89 -0.57
N LEU A 117 3.50 -1.16 0.58
CA LEU A 117 3.53 -2.49 1.20
C LEU A 117 2.82 -3.54 0.33
N ASP A 118 1.69 -3.20 -0.29
CA ASP A 118 1.00 -4.10 -1.22
C ASP A 118 1.84 -4.37 -2.49
N GLU A 119 2.53 -3.35 -3.00
CA GLU A 119 3.50 -3.53 -4.10
C GLU A 119 4.66 -4.46 -3.71
N LEU A 120 5.18 -4.32 -2.49
CA LEU A 120 6.20 -5.22 -1.96
C LEU A 120 5.69 -6.67 -1.92
N PHE A 121 4.46 -6.89 -1.46
CA PHE A 121 3.85 -8.22 -1.47
C PHE A 121 3.76 -8.79 -2.87
N ARG A 122 3.30 -8.00 -3.85
CA ARG A 122 3.23 -8.41 -5.26
C ARG A 122 4.61 -8.74 -5.83
N ALA A 123 5.60 -7.89 -5.58
CA ALA A 123 6.97 -8.11 -6.03
C ALA A 123 7.60 -9.39 -5.46
N ARG A 124 7.11 -9.84 -4.29
CA ARG A 124 7.54 -11.10 -3.64
C ARG A 124 6.63 -12.29 -3.97
N GLY A 125 5.65 -12.13 -4.85
CA GLY A 125 4.67 -13.18 -5.17
C GLY A 125 3.75 -13.54 -4.00
N VAL A 126 3.59 -12.64 -3.02
CA VAL A 126 2.77 -12.87 -1.82
C VAL A 126 1.38 -12.33 -2.06
N HIS A 127 0.37 -13.20 -1.97
CA HIS A 127 -1.03 -12.86 -2.10
C HIS A 127 -1.68 -12.76 -0.72
N VAL A 128 -2.10 -11.56 -0.32
CA VAL A 128 -2.66 -11.31 1.01
C VAL A 128 -3.92 -12.13 1.25
N GLN A 129 -4.85 -12.17 0.30
CA GLN A 129 -6.11 -12.90 0.43
C GLN A 129 -5.95 -14.42 0.43
N ALA A 130 -4.82 -14.94 -0.07
CA ALA A 130 -4.50 -16.36 -0.02
C ALA A 130 -3.84 -16.79 1.31
N GLN A 131 -3.50 -15.81 2.18
CA GLN A 131 -2.92 -16.13 3.48
C GLN A 131 -3.99 -16.67 4.44
N PRO A 132 -3.58 -17.49 5.45
CA PRO A 132 -4.48 -17.97 6.49
C PRO A 132 -5.20 -16.84 7.22
N THR A 133 -6.48 -17.04 7.55
CA THR A 133 -7.30 -16.09 8.32
C THR A 133 -7.07 -16.17 9.83
N VAL A 134 -6.11 -16.97 10.25
CA VAL A 134 -5.61 -17.08 11.63
C VAL A 134 -4.12 -16.77 11.63
N PHE A 135 -3.61 -16.23 12.72
CA PHE A 135 -2.18 -15.94 12.84
C PHE A 135 -1.35 -17.24 12.74
N THR A 136 -0.44 -17.32 11.77
CA THR A 136 0.58 -18.37 11.70
C THR A 136 1.70 -18.12 12.71
N ARG A 137 1.97 -16.85 13.00
CA ARG A 137 2.81 -16.39 14.11
C ARG A 137 2.04 -15.28 14.79
N VAL A 138 1.79 -15.42 16.08
CA VAL A 138 1.13 -14.37 16.87
C VAL A 138 2.07 -13.17 16.90
N PRO A 139 1.63 -11.98 16.41
CA PRO A 139 2.43 -10.77 16.56
C PRO A 139 2.64 -10.50 18.04
N GLN A 140 3.76 -9.83 18.37
CA GLN A 140 3.98 -9.38 19.73
C GLN A 140 2.92 -8.32 20.08
N GLU A 141 1.73 -8.78 20.39
CA GLU A 141 0.60 -7.98 20.74
C GLU A 141 0.24 -8.14 22.19
N ARG A 142 0.12 -6.98 22.82
CA ARG A 142 -0.55 -6.88 24.10
C ARG A 142 -1.82 -6.07 23.90
N ARG A 143 -2.84 -6.35 24.71
CA ARG A 143 -4.10 -5.62 24.69
C ARG A 143 -3.85 -4.16 25.09
N ARG A 144 -4.61 -3.22 24.57
CA ARG A 144 -4.58 -1.82 25.00
C ARG A 144 -5.22 -1.70 26.37
N TYR A 145 -4.50 -1.09 27.30
CA TYR A 145 -4.96 -0.90 28.67
C TYR A 145 -5.11 0.57 29.04
N LEU A 146 -4.14 1.38 28.66
CA LEU A 146 -4.04 2.79 29.07
C LEU A 146 -4.46 3.75 27.96
N SER A 147 -4.31 3.37 26.67
CA SER A 147 -4.39 4.32 25.58
C SER A 147 -5.56 4.10 24.62
N VAL A 148 -5.96 5.18 23.97
CA VAL A 148 -6.60 5.14 22.66
C VAL A 148 -5.55 5.21 21.56
N ALA A 149 -5.91 4.87 20.31
CA ALA A 149 -5.00 4.98 19.17
C ALA A 149 -4.36 6.37 19.12
N GLY A 150 -3.02 6.40 18.92
CA GLY A 150 -2.22 7.62 18.95
C GLY A 150 -1.74 8.03 20.33
N GLY A 151 -1.81 7.13 21.33
CA GLY A 151 -1.11 7.25 22.61
C GLY A 151 -1.71 8.25 23.60
N LEU A 152 -3.01 8.57 23.54
CA LEU A 152 -3.65 9.35 24.60
C LEU A 152 -4.22 8.42 25.69
N PRO A 153 -3.98 8.72 27.00
CA PRO A 153 -4.52 7.92 28.08
C PRO A 153 -6.04 7.98 28.15
N VAL A 154 -6.69 6.83 28.34
CA VAL A 154 -8.16 6.76 28.52
C VAL A 154 -8.58 7.52 29.78
N THR A 155 -7.83 7.32 30.88
CA THR A 155 -8.09 7.98 32.15
C THR A 155 -7.96 9.50 32.05
N MET A 156 -6.99 10.02 31.31
CA MET A 156 -6.88 11.44 31.03
C MET A 156 -8.10 11.99 30.29
N LEU A 157 -8.61 11.26 29.30
CA LEU A 157 -9.79 11.67 28.53
C LEU A 157 -11.08 11.61 29.37
N GLU A 158 -11.16 10.70 30.33
CA GLU A 158 -12.26 10.61 31.28
C GLU A 158 -12.19 11.75 32.30
N ASP A 159 -11.00 11.99 32.87
CA ASP A 159 -10.77 13.07 33.83
C ASP A 159 -11.04 14.45 33.21
N ALA A 160 -10.61 14.67 31.98
CA ALA A 160 -10.87 15.92 31.26
C ALA A 160 -12.36 16.27 31.06
N LYS A 161 -13.27 15.29 31.19
CA LYS A 161 -14.73 15.54 31.13
C LYS A 161 -15.28 16.04 32.48
N HIS A 162 -14.62 15.77 33.57
CA HIS A 162 -15.12 16.00 34.92
C HIS A 162 -14.26 16.99 35.73
N SER A 163 -13.06 17.30 35.23
CA SER A 163 -12.14 18.23 35.88
C SER A 163 -12.28 19.67 35.38
N SER A 164 -11.79 20.62 36.17
CA SER A 164 -11.66 22.03 35.76
C SER A 164 -10.52 22.25 34.74
N ARG A 165 -9.75 21.21 34.43
CA ARG A 165 -8.63 21.30 33.47
C ARG A 165 -9.13 21.47 32.06
N ARG A 166 -8.54 22.41 31.34
CA ARG A 166 -8.90 22.67 29.95
C ARG A 166 -8.30 21.61 29.06
N PHE A 167 -9.15 20.91 28.31
CA PHE A 167 -8.77 19.98 27.24
C PHE A 167 -9.48 20.39 25.96
N GLN A 168 -8.70 20.72 24.92
CA GLN A 168 -9.22 21.21 23.65
C GLN A 168 -8.84 20.25 22.54
N LYS A 169 -9.81 19.91 21.69
CA LYS A 169 -9.58 19.13 20.47
C LYS A 169 -9.60 20.04 19.26
N VAL A 170 -8.52 20.02 18.49
CA VAL A 170 -8.34 20.86 17.33
C VAL A 170 -7.94 20.00 16.13
N ARG A 171 -8.48 20.31 14.99
CA ARG A 171 -8.19 19.59 13.74
C ARG A 171 -7.73 20.52 12.65
N GLY A 172 -6.72 20.06 11.88
CA GLY A 172 -6.07 20.83 10.84
C GLY A 172 -4.94 21.73 11.35
N VAL A 173 -3.87 21.82 10.56
CA VAL A 173 -2.69 22.64 10.88
C VAL A 173 -2.97 24.16 10.83
N SER A 174 -4.02 24.58 10.13
CA SER A 174 -4.47 25.99 10.08
C SER A 174 -4.80 26.55 11.45
N ALA A 175 -5.25 25.69 12.36
CA ALA A 175 -5.55 26.07 13.75
C ALA A 175 -4.32 26.52 14.53
N LEU A 176 -3.11 26.10 14.14
CA LEU A 176 -1.85 26.49 14.81
C LEU A 176 -1.65 28.00 14.80
N LYS A 177 -2.12 28.71 13.78
CA LYS A 177 -2.07 30.19 13.72
C LYS A 177 -2.88 30.85 14.85
N ALA A 178 -4.07 30.31 15.13
CA ALA A 178 -4.92 30.82 16.21
C ALA A 178 -4.32 30.45 17.59
N ILE A 179 -3.79 29.22 17.73
CA ILE A 179 -3.10 28.77 18.94
C ILE A 179 -1.87 29.64 19.20
N SER A 180 -1.03 29.90 18.19
CA SER A 180 0.15 30.76 18.32
C SER A 180 -0.25 32.14 18.84
N ARG A 181 -1.25 32.79 18.21
CA ARG A 181 -1.74 34.08 18.69
C ARG A 181 -2.24 34.04 20.12
N ALA A 182 -3.09 33.06 20.45
CA ALA A 182 -3.66 32.94 21.80
C ALA A 182 -2.57 32.82 22.88
N VAL A 183 -1.55 32.01 22.63
CA VAL A 183 -0.49 31.73 23.61
C VAL A 183 0.54 32.85 23.67
N THR A 184 0.96 33.41 22.51
CA THR A 184 2.09 34.35 22.49
C THR A 184 1.65 35.82 22.61
N VAL A 185 0.52 36.21 22.03
CA VAL A 185 0.00 37.58 22.01
C VAL A 185 -0.99 37.77 23.15
N ASP A 186 -2.02 36.94 23.19
CA ASP A 186 -3.11 37.08 24.14
C ASP A 186 -2.75 36.50 25.53
N ARG A 187 -1.64 35.73 25.63
CA ARG A 187 -1.10 35.07 26.86
C ARG A 187 -2.13 34.22 27.58
N ILE A 188 -2.94 33.51 26.81
CA ILE A 188 -3.99 32.62 27.31
C ILE A 188 -3.41 31.24 27.58
N ASP A 189 -3.63 30.70 28.76
CA ASP A 189 -3.39 29.27 29.03
C ASP A 189 -4.50 28.43 28.43
N LEU A 190 -4.16 27.65 27.41
CA LEU A 190 -5.11 26.81 26.66
C LEU A 190 -5.36 25.44 27.31
N GLY A 191 -4.54 25.08 28.30
CA GLY A 191 -4.56 23.73 28.84
C GLY A 191 -3.92 22.70 27.88
N PHE A 192 -4.42 21.48 27.87
CA PHE A 192 -3.95 20.45 26.93
C PHE A 192 -4.66 20.62 25.58
N VAL A 193 -3.87 20.77 24.53
CA VAL A 193 -4.38 20.97 23.15
C VAL A 193 -4.06 19.74 22.30
N ASP A 194 -5.09 18.92 22.03
CA ASP A 194 -5.04 17.75 21.16
C ASP A 194 -5.17 18.20 19.70
N VAL A 195 -4.04 18.56 19.09
CA VAL A 195 -3.96 18.95 17.67
C VAL A 195 -3.62 17.75 16.83
N LEU A 196 -4.45 17.47 15.83
CA LEU A 196 -4.18 16.48 14.78
C LEU A 196 -4.37 17.12 13.40
N SER A 197 -3.59 16.68 12.44
CA SER A 197 -3.67 17.16 11.05
C SER A 197 -4.98 16.74 10.35
N TYR A 198 -5.64 15.67 10.82
CA TYR A 198 -6.92 15.15 10.29
C TYR A 198 -7.78 14.55 11.42
N GLU A 199 -9.06 14.28 11.16
CA GLU A 199 -10.00 13.79 12.21
C GLU A 199 -9.71 12.37 12.70
N GLY A 200 -9.05 11.57 11.90
CA GLY A 200 -8.67 10.20 12.29
C GLY A 200 -8.18 9.37 11.11
N ALA A 201 -7.48 8.29 11.40
CA ALA A 201 -6.93 7.40 10.38
C ALA A 201 -8.00 6.79 9.46
N LEU A 202 -9.20 6.56 9.97
CA LEU A 202 -10.31 6.01 9.19
C LEU A 202 -10.93 6.99 8.20
N ASP A 203 -10.84 8.28 8.50
CA ASP A 203 -11.37 9.38 7.67
C ASP A 203 -10.34 9.88 6.67
N HIS A 204 -9.10 9.38 6.77
CA HIS A 204 -8.04 9.74 5.85
C HIS A 204 -8.34 9.19 4.45
N PRO A 205 -8.20 10.00 3.36
CA PRO A 205 -8.48 9.58 1.99
C PRO A 205 -7.73 8.31 1.56
N LEU A 206 -6.49 8.13 2.05
CA LEU A 206 -5.69 6.93 1.78
C LEU A 206 -6.22 5.65 2.47
N SER A 207 -7.20 5.76 3.36
CA SER A 207 -7.86 4.60 3.98
C SER A 207 -8.89 3.93 3.07
N GLY A 208 -9.29 4.60 1.99
CA GLY A 208 -10.26 4.12 1.01
C GLY A 208 -11.39 5.12 0.72
N PRO A 209 -12.32 4.78 -0.18
CA PRO A 209 -13.39 5.66 -0.61
C PRO A 209 -14.28 6.16 0.53
N ARG A 210 -14.78 7.39 0.45
CA ARG A 210 -15.61 8.02 1.50
C ARG A 210 -16.95 7.33 1.72
N ASP A 211 -17.53 6.74 0.70
CA ASP A 211 -18.78 5.97 0.76
C ASP A 211 -18.70 4.73 1.66
N GLN A 212 -17.48 4.22 1.89
CA GLN A 212 -17.22 3.09 2.76
C GLN A 212 -16.83 3.48 4.20
N LEU A 213 -16.83 4.77 4.55
CA LEU A 213 -16.38 5.26 5.84
C LEU A 213 -17.10 4.61 7.02
N TYR A 214 -18.44 4.57 6.97
CA TYR A 214 -19.23 4.00 8.07
C TYR A 214 -19.01 2.50 8.22
N TRP A 215 -18.81 1.80 7.12
CA TRP A 215 -18.47 0.38 7.13
C TRP A 215 -17.09 0.15 7.77
N ARG A 216 -16.07 0.94 7.40
CA ARG A 216 -14.73 0.87 8.02
C ARG A 216 -14.78 1.14 9.52
N ARG A 217 -15.57 2.13 9.94
CA ARG A 217 -15.77 2.42 11.37
C ARG A 217 -16.39 1.26 12.11
N ALA A 218 -17.42 0.63 11.55
CA ALA A 218 -18.07 -0.55 12.13
C ALA A 218 -17.11 -1.73 12.25
N VAL A 219 -16.30 -2.01 11.21
CA VAL A 219 -15.30 -3.09 11.25
C VAL A 219 -14.29 -2.86 12.36
N VAL A 220 -13.74 -1.64 12.48
CA VAL A 220 -12.76 -1.33 13.52
C VAL A 220 -13.36 -1.44 14.92
N GLN A 221 -14.58 -0.93 15.12
CA GLN A 221 -15.28 -1.06 16.40
C GLN A 221 -15.49 -2.52 16.83
N ASN A 222 -15.76 -3.40 15.86
CA ASN A 222 -15.96 -4.83 16.13
C ASN A 222 -14.65 -5.60 16.30
N THR A 223 -13.52 -5.06 15.84
CA THR A 223 -12.20 -5.71 15.91
C THR A 223 -11.32 -5.17 17.03
N GLU A 224 -11.69 -4.05 17.66
CA GLU A 224 -10.95 -3.56 18.83
C GLU A 224 -11.05 -4.56 20.00
N PRO A 225 -9.92 -5.04 20.53
CA PRO A 225 -9.96 -5.94 21.66
C PRO A 225 -10.52 -5.21 22.90
N PRO A 226 -11.23 -5.91 23.79
CA PRO A 226 -11.77 -5.32 24.99
C PRO A 226 -10.63 -4.70 25.83
N ARG A 227 -10.85 -3.47 26.33
CA ARG A 227 -9.90 -2.77 27.18
C ARG A 227 -9.80 -3.48 28.52
N SER A 228 -8.59 -3.73 28.99
CA SER A 228 -8.33 -4.26 30.33
C SER A 228 -7.87 -3.15 31.27
N ARG A 229 -8.13 -3.29 32.59
CA ARG A 229 -7.77 -2.30 33.60
C ARG A 229 -6.37 -2.48 34.19
N VAL A 230 -5.61 -3.46 33.74
CA VAL A 230 -4.28 -3.78 34.30
C VAL A 230 -3.19 -3.28 33.36
N PRO A 231 -2.27 -2.42 33.81
CA PRO A 231 -1.11 -2.01 32.99
C PRO A 231 -0.24 -3.21 32.61
N VAL A 232 0.21 -3.29 31.37
CA VAL A 232 0.98 -4.43 30.88
C VAL A 232 2.44 -4.09 30.59
N VAL A 233 2.82 -2.87 30.79
CA VAL A 233 4.24 -2.53 30.75
C VAL A 233 4.85 -3.07 32.05
N GLU A 234 5.53 -4.20 31.95
CA GLU A 234 6.30 -4.75 33.08
C GLU A 234 7.26 -3.68 33.57
N ALA A 235 7.30 -3.50 34.90
CA ALA A 235 8.26 -2.61 35.57
C ALA A 235 9.67 -3.05 35.11
N GLY A 236 10.32 -2.27 34.23
CA GLY A 236 11.64 -2.59 33.70
C GLY A 236 11.79 -2.28 32.19
N VAL A 237 10.70 -2.07 31.43
CA VAL A 237 10.79 -1.64 30.04
C VAL A 237 11.03 -0.14 29.98
N VAL A 238 12.28 0.28 29.95
CA VAL A 238 12.68 1.69 29.81
C VAL A 238 13.03 1.96 28.34
N ALA A 239 12.03 2.14 27.50
CA ALA A 239 12.28 2.83 26.25
C ALA A 239 12.13 4.33 26.50
N SER A 240 13.15 5.11 26.14
CA SER A 240 13.09 6.58 26.27
C SER A 240 12.01 7.14 25.36
N VAL A 241 10.94 7.68 25.93
CA VAL A 241 9.85 8.35 25.22
C VAL A 241 10.03 9.87 25.18
N GLY A 242 11.10 10.38 25.77
CA GLY A 242 11.42 11.80 25.76
C GLY A 242 11.74 12.30 24.35
N ALA A 243 11.27 13.52 24.03
CA ALA A 243 11.58 14.25 22.81
C ALA A 243 12.15 15.63 23.13
N VAL A 244 13.11 16.05 22.33
CA VAL A 244 13.57 17.44 22.26
C VAL A 244 13.30 17.92 20.84
N PHE A 245 12.61 19.05 20.72
CA PHE A 245 12.27 19.61 19.42
C PHE A 245 13.13 20.84 19.14
N ASP A 246 14.02 20.73 18.15
CA ASP A 246 14.82 21.85 17.68
C ASP A 246 13.97 22.77 16.79
N ILE A 247 14.18 24.09 16.96
CA ILE A 247 13.62 25.06 16.03
C ILE A 247 14.31 24.86 14.68
N ARG A 248 13.52 24.67 13.64
CA ARG A 248 14.00 24.73 12.26
C ARG A 248 13.65 26.12 11.71
N PRO A 249 14.67 27.02 11.54
CA PRO A 249 14.40 28.38 11.11
C PRO A 249 13.65 28.38 9.80
N ARG A 250 12.67 29.27 9.69
CA ARG A 250 12.10 29.64 8.39
C ARG A 250 13.26 30.13 7.50
N THR A 251 13.49 29.49 6.40
CA THR A 251 14.11 30.18 5.26
C THR A 251 13.05 31.17 4.79
N ASN A 252 13.33 32.48 4.94
CA ASN A 252 12.42 33.57 4.52
C ASN A 252 12.25 33.66 3.00
N ALA A 253 12.84 32.80 2.22
CA ALA A 253 12.57 32.65 0.80
C ALA A 253 11.15 32.09 0.66
N GLY A 254 10.23 32.86 0.10
CA GLY A 254 8.96 32.34 -0.41
C GLY A 254 9.26 31.21 -1.40
N ALA A 255 8.32 30.29 -1.57
CA ALA A 255 8.45 29.28 -2.60
C ALA A 255 8.47 29.97 -3.97
N GLU A 256 9.39 29.61 -4.83
CA GLU A 256 9.43 30.09 -6.20
C GLU A 256 8.14 29.68 -6.91
N PRO A 257 7.42 30.61 -7.58
CA PRO A 257 6.13 30.34 -8.21
C PRO A 257 6.19 29.11 -9.14
N GLU A 258 7.28 28.94 -9.86
CA GLU A 258 7.47 27.80 -10.76
C GLU A 258 7.53 26.46 -10.01
N GLN A 259 8.17 26.41 -8.86
CA GLN A 259 8.20 25.20 -8.01
C GLN A 259 6.82 24.87 -7.43
N VAL A 260 6.03 25.88 -7.08
CA VAL A 260 4.67 25.69 -6.60
C VAL A 260 3.79 25.11 -7.71
N GLU A 261 3.88 25.64 -8.93
CA GLU A 261 3.12 25.13 -10.06
C GLU A 261 3.53 23.70 -10.43
N GLN A 262 4.82 23.36 -10.38
CA GLN A 262 5.30 21.97 -10.58
C GLN A 262 4.68 21.00 -9.55
N VAL A 263 4.57 21.41 -8.30
CA VAL A 263 3.92 20.59 -7.26
C VAL A 263 2.42 20.46 -7.52
N LEU A 264 1.75 21.55 -7.92
CA LEU A 264 0.31 21.50 -8.25
C LEU A 264 0.04 20.61 -9.46
N GLU A 265 0.88 20.68 -10.49
CA GLU A 265 0.83 19.78 -11.64
C GLU A 265 1.04 18.31 -11.23
N ALA A 266 2.03 18.07 -10.36
CA ALA A 266 2.27 16.75 -9.80
C ALA A 266 1.08 16.21 -9.00
N ILE A 267 0.36 17.01 -8.23
CA ILE A 267 -0.88 16.63 -7.54
C ILE A 267 -2.02 16.38 -8.54
N GLY A 268 -2.10 17.17 -9.61
CA GLY A 268 -3.18 17.14 -10.59
C GLY A 268 -4.48 17.80 -10.12
N LEU A 269 -5.43 17.84 -11.04
CA LEU A 269 -6.74 18.45 -10.79
C LEU A 269 -7.77 17.38 -10.39
N GLY A 270 -8.74 17.77 -9.58
CA GLY A 270 -9.89 16.96 -9.25
C GLY A 270 -10.85 16.79 -10.45
N PRO A 271 -11.92 15.98 -10.27
CA PRO A 271 -12.87 15.65 -11.34
C PRO A 271 -13.52 16.86 -12.03
N ASN A 272 -13.55 18.02 -11.34
CA ASN A 272 -14.16 19.24 -11.86
C ASN A 272 -13.16 20.19 -12.55
N GLY A 273 -11.93 19.74 -12.84
CA GLY A 273 -10.86 20.56 -13.38
C GLY A 273 -10.37 21.66 -12.42
N ARG A 274 -10.63 21.53 -11.12
CA ARG A 274 -10.20 22.43 -10.05
C ARG A 274 -9.27 21.71 -9.09
N PRO A 275 -8.46 22.42 -8.29
CA PRO A 275 -7.71 21.80 -7.21
C PRO A 275 -8.60 20.97 -6.30
N TRP A 276 -8.07 19.87 -5.79
CA TRP A 276 -8.82 18.96 -4.92
C TRP A 276 -9.29 19.61 -3.61
N ASP A 277 -8.44 20.44 -3.02
CA ASP A 277 -8.63 21.11 -1.74
C ASP A 277 -9.32 20.24 -0.67
N CYS A 278 -8.94 18.94 -0.68
CA CYS A 278 -9.57 17.89 0.13
C CYS A 278 -9.14 17.94 1.61
N ARG A 279 -8.15 18.77 1.96
CA ARG A 279 -7.57 18.95 3.30
C ARG A 279 -6.97 17.69 3.94
N ALA A 280 -6.87 16.60 3.21
CA ALA A 280 -6.36 15.33 3.72
C ALA A 280 -4.87 15.37 4.12
N CYS A 281 -4.09 16.24 3.48
CA CYS A 281 -2.69 16.48 3.81
C CYS A 281 -2.49 17.41 5.01
N GLY A 282 -3.57 17.92 5.62
CA GLY A 282 -3.55 18.87 6.74
C GLY A 282 -3.46 20.34 6.36
N TYR A 283 -3.42 20.67 5.08
CA TYR A 283 -3.45 22.03 4.54
C TYR A 283 -4.83 22.38 4.01
N ASP A 284 -5.24 23.68 4.15
CA ASP A 284 -6.57 24.12 3.74
C ASP A 284 -6.78 24.09 2.24
N THR A 285 -5.72 24.32 1.46
CA THR A 285 -5.75 24.32 0.00
C THR A 285 -4.57 23.55 -0.59
N CYS A 286 -4.73 23.04 -1.80
CA CYS A 286 -3.63 22.43 -2.55
C CYS A 286 -2.49 23.42 -2.80
N ARG A 287 -2.78 24.71 -2.95
CA ARG A 287 -1.76 25.73 -3.12
C ARG A 287 -0.91 25.92 -1.86
N ALA A 288 -1.55 25.98 -0.69
CA ALA A 288 -0.83 26.07 0.59
C ALA A 288 0.06 24.83 0.83
N PHE A 289 -0.44 23.66 0.47
CA PHE A 289 0.35 22.43 0.49
C PHE A 289 1.52 22.48 -0.50
N ALA A 290 1.29 22.96 -1.73
CA ALA A 290 2.33 23.06 -2.76
C ALA A 290 3.44 24.03 -2.37
N GLU A 291 3.10 25.17 -1.75
CA GLU A 291 4.06 26.11 -1.19
C GLU A 291 4.91 25.47 -0.08
N ALA A 292 4.27 24.71 0.81
CA ALA A 292 4.96 23.98 1.86
C ALA A 292 5.88 22.88 1.28
N ALA A 293 5.44 22.17 0.26
CA ALA A 293 6.22 21.12 -0.40
C ALA A 293 7.41 21.69 -1.18
N ALA A 294 7.21 22.77 -1.93
CA ALA A 294 8.28 23.49 -2.63
C ALA A 294 9.37 23.99 -1.68
N LEU A 295 9.01 24.34 -0.45
CA LEU A 295 9.93 24.74 0.61
C LEU A 295 10.51 23.58 1.42
N GLY A 296 10.22 22.30 1.01
CA GLY A 296 10.68 21.10 1.72
C GLY A 296 10.02 20.89 3.10
N ARG A 297 8.89 21.56 3.38
CA ARG A 297 8.15 21.46 4.65
C ARG A 297 7.08 20.38 4.61
N ALA A 298 6.64 19.98 3.42
CA ALA A 298 5.72 18.88 3.17
C ALA A 298 6.30 17.94 2.12
N SER A 299 5.82 16.69 2.11
CA SER A 299 6.17 15.72 1.09
C SER A 299 4.96 15.45 0.19
N LEU A 300 5.17 15.32 -1.13
CA LEU A 300 4.13 14.88 -2.06
C LEU A 300 3.45 13.58 -1.62
N LYS A 301 4.17 12.72 -0.90
CA LYS A 301 3.63 11.49 -0.30
C LYS A 301 2.56 11.74 0.79
N GLN A 302 2.34 12.96 1.24
CA GLN A 302 1.24 13.32 2.15
C GLN A 302 -0.07 13.63 1.41
N CYS A 303 -0.02 13.79 0.08
CA CYS A 303 -1.17 14.12 -0.74
C CYS A 303 -1.90 12.84 -1.20
N GLY A 304 -3.16 12.63 -0.76
CA GLY A 304 -3.97 11.47 -1.14
C GLY A 304 -4.14 11.33 -2.65
N PRO A 305 -4.64 12.34 -3.37
CA PRO A 305 -4.78 12.29 -4.82
C PRO A 305 -3.48 12.00 -5.59
N TYR A 306 -2.35 12.50 -5.09
CA TYR A 306 -1.03 12.17 -5.67
C TYR A 306 -0.69 10.70 -5.49
N GLN A 307 -0.92 10.14 -4.30
CA GLN A 307 -0.66 8.73 -4.01
C GLN A 307 -1.55 7.80 -4.84
N GLU A 308 -2.85 8.12 -4.95
CA GLU A 308 -3.78 7.35 -5.79
C GLU A 308 -3.30 7.32 -7.24
N ARG A 309 -2.90 8.48 -7.79
CA ARG A 309 -2.40 8.55 -9.16
C ARG A 309 -1.11 7.79 -9.35
N GLN A 310 -0.15 7.90 -8.43
CA GLN A 310 1.10 7.13 -8.47
C GLN A 310 0.83 5.62 -8.41
N ALA A 311 -0.10 5.20 -7.55
CA ALA A 311 -0.53 3.80 -7.48
C ALA A 311 -1.21 3.34 -8.78
N GLU A 312 -2.06 4.17 -9.40
CA GLU A 312 -2.68 3.87 -10.70
C GLU A 312 -1.65 3.82 -11.84
N GLU A 313 -0.67 4.72 -11.85
CA GLU A 313 0.42 4.74 -12.84
C GLU A 313 1.30 3.50 -12.69
N ALA A 314 1.71 3.17 -11.47
CA ALA A 314 2.42 1.94 -11.16
C ALA A 314 1.58 0.70 -11.52
N HIS A 315 0.28 0.75 -11.25
CA HIS A 315 -0.67 -0.31 -11.61
C HIS A 315 -0.76 -0.48 -13.14
N ARG A 316 -0.86 0.61 -13.90
CA ARG A 316 -0.86 0.58 -15.38
C ARG A 316 0.49 0.10 -15.93
N ALA A 317 1.60 0.60 -15.39
CA ALA A 317 2.93 0.15 -15.79
C ALA A 317 3.13 -1.34 -15.53
N ALA A 318 2.60 -1.86 -14.40
CA ALA A 318 2.63 -3.28 -14.07
C ALA A 318 1.59 -4.12 -14.83
N ALA A 319 0.72 -3.52 -15.65
CA ALA A 319 -0.30 -4.25 -16.43
C ALA A 319 0.23 -4.83 -17.72
N THR A 320 1.32 -4.29 -18.25
CA THR A 320 1.88 -4.66 -19.55
C THR A 320 3.31 -5.14 -19.40
N ASP A 321 3.64 -6.28 -19.99
CA ASP A 321 5.01 -6.78 -20.08
C ASP A 321 5.83 -5.89 -21.04
N LEU A 322 6.92 -5.31 -20.52
CA LEU A 322 7.72 -4.31 -21.24
C LEU A 322 8.43 -4.87 -22.49
N LEU A 323 8.71 -6.16 -22.52
CA LEU A 323 9.38 -6.78 -23.66
C LEU A 323 8.39 -7.08 -24.79
N THR A 324 7.24 -7.66 -24.46
CA THR A 324 6.30 -8.20 -25.43
C THR A 324 5.09 -7.30 -25.69
N GLY A 325 4.85 -6.33 -24.80
CA GLY A 325 3.67 -5.48 -24.86
C GLY A 325 2.33 -6.21 -24.63
N LEU A 326 2.36 -7.48 -24.21
CA LEU A 326 1.18 -8.24 -23.80
C LEU A 326 0.83 -7.95 -22.36
N ALA A 327 -0.34 -8.40 -21.90
CA ALA A 327 -0.70 -8.30 -20.49
C ALA A 327 0.27 -9.10 -19.60
N THR A 328 0.46 -8.66 -18.38
CA THR A 328 1.23 -9.42 -17.38
C THR A 328 0.39 -10.53 -16.76
N PHE A 329 1.05 -11.50 -16.09
CA PHE A 329 0.40 -12.56 -15.31
C PHE A 329 -0.65 -12.02 -14.32
N ARG A 330 -0.42 -10.86 -13.75
CA ARG A 330 -1.38 -10.22 -12.83
C ARG A 330 -2.71 -9.91 -13.54
N VAL A 331 -2.65 -9.23 -14.68
CA VAL A 331 -3.85 -8.89 -15.48
C VAL A 331 -4.56 -10.15 -15.95
N LEU A 332 -3.79 -11.16 -16.34
CA LEU A 332 -4.34 -12.48 -16.71
C LEU A 332 -5.18 -13.07 -15.58
N ARG A 333 -4.67 -13.06 -14.36
CA ARG A 333 -5.33 -13.67 -13.21
C ARG A 333 -6.62 -12.92 -12.83
N ASP A 334 -6.56 -11.58 -12.83
CA ASP A 334 -7.71 -10.73 -12.58
C ASP A 334 -8.79 -10.98 -13.65
N ARG A 335 -8.40 -11.02 -14.92
CA ARG A 335 -9.30 -11.31 -16.03
C ARG A 335 -9.91 -12.70 -15.93
N LEU A 336 -9.13 -13.71 -15.58
CA LEU A 336 -9.61 -15.08 -15.44
C LEU A 336 -10.70 -15.19 -14.36
N THR A 337 -10.49 -14.54 -13.23
CA THR A 337 -11.48 -14.46 -12.14
C THR A 337 -12.78 -13.82 -12.65
N HIS A 338 -12.68 -12.70 -13.37
CA HIS A 338 -13.84 -12.02 -13.94
C HIS A 338 -14.57 -12.87 -14.99
N GLU A 339 -13.85 -13.61 -15.84
CA GLU A 339 -14.47 -14.47 -16.85
C GLU A 339 -15.20 -15.66 -16.22
N VAL A 340 -14.64 -16.28 -15.18
CA VAL A 340 -15.32 -17.33 -14.40
C VAL A 340 -16.65 -16.80 -13.81
N GLU A 341 -16.63 -15.64 -13.17
CA GLU A 341 -17.82 -15.04 -12.59
C GLU A 341 -18.85 -14.60 -13.66
N ARG A 342 -18.37 -14.13 -14.80
CA ARG A 342 -19.22 -13.80 -15.94
C ARG A 342 -19.89 -15.06 -16.51
N SER A 343 -19.11 -16.11 -16.76
CA SER A 343 -19.56 -17.38 -17.31
C SER A 343 -20.63 -18.03 -16.42
N LYS A 344 -20.42 -18.02 -15.08
CA LYS A 344 -21.44 -18.50 -14.12
C LYS A 344 -22.78 -17.76 -14.23
N ARG A 345 -22.76 -16.46 -14.58
CA ARG A 345 -23.99 -15.65 -14.71
C ARG A 345 -24.65 -15.75 -16.07
N SER A 346 -23.86 -15.81 -17.14
CA SER A 346 -24.38 -15.78 -18.52
C SER A 346 -24.62 -17.17 -19.11
N GLY A 347 -24.02 -18.22 -18.57
CA GLY A 347 -23.99 -19.55 -19.16
C GLY A 347 -23.01 -19.69 -20.33
N ASP A 348 -22.30 -18.64 -20.70
CA ASP A 348 -21.32 -18.68 -21.81
C ASP A 348 -20.07 -19.46 -21.38
N ARG A 349 -19.54 -20.27 -22.28
CA ARG A 349 -18.25 -20.93 -22.14
C ARG A 349 -17.12 -19.99 -22.50
N PHE A 350 -15.95 -20.23 -21.97
CA PHE A 350 -14.70 -19.62 -22.41
C PHE A 350 -13.56 -20.63 -22.33
N THR A 351 -12.48 -20.37 -23.06
CA THR A 351 -11.35 -21.31 -23.15
C THR A 351 -10.04 -20.61 -22.86
N VAL A 352 -9.13 -21.32 -22.19
CA VAL A 352 -7.77 -20.88 -21.91
C VAL A 352 -6.81 -21.71 -22.76
N LEU A 353 -5.89 -21.02 -23.44
CA LEU A 353 -4.74 -21.62 -24.10
C LEU A 353 -3.50 -21.33 -23.25
N PHE A 354 -2.71 -22.35 -22.94
CA PHE A 354 -1.39 -22.20 -22.34
C PHE A 354 -0.34 -22.57 -23.38
N LEU A 355 0.56 -21.65 -23.68
CA LEU A 355 1.54 -21.75 -24.74
C LEU A 355 2.96 -21.68 -24.17
N ASP A 356 3.87 -22.48 -24.72
CA ASP A 356 5.29 -22.46 -24.37
C ASP A 356 6.12 -22.58 -25.65
N LEU A 357 7.12 -21.70 -25.78
CA LEU A 357 8.00 -21.67 -26.93
C LEU A 357 9.01 -22.82 -26.90
N ASP A 358 8.90 -23.71 -27.83
CA ASP A 358 9.84 -24.81 -27.96
C ASP A 358 11.22 -24.28 -28.38
N ARG A 359 12.26 -24.74 -27.67
CA ARG A 359 13.67 -24.52 -28.02
C ARG A 359 14.16 -23.05 -27.92
N LEU A 360 13.44 -22.14 -27.26
CA LEU A 360 13.92 -20.78 -27.07
C LEU A 360 15.28 -20.74 -26.34
N LYS A 361 15.48 -21.65 -25.39
CA LYS A 361 16.77 -21.78 -24.71
C LYS A 361 17.92 -22.06 -25.69
N GLN A 362 17.70 -22.89 -26.71
CA GLN A 362 18.75 -23.17 -27.73
C GLN A 362 19.09 -21.90 -28.52
N VAL A 363 18.09 -21.07 -28.85
CA VAL A 363 18.33 -19.77 -29.49
C VAL A 363 19.15 -18.86 -28.59
N ASN A 364 18.80 -18.76 -27.31
CA ASN A 364 19.56 -17.97 -26.34
C ASN A 364 21.00 -18.45 -26.18
N ASP A 365 21.21 -19.76 -26.07
CA ASP A 365 22.54 -20.36 -25.87
C ASP A 365 23.41 -20.18 -27.11
N GLN A 366 22.84 -20.20 -28.32
CA GLN A 366 23.57 -20.14 -29.58
C GLN A 366 23.74 -18.70 -30.12
N PHE A 367 22.74 -17.84 -29.95
CA PHE A 367 22.67 -16.53 -30.58
C PHE A 367 22.59 -15.35 -29.58
N GLY A 368 22.57 -15.66 -28.29
CA GLY A 368 22.48 -14.69 -27.20
C GLY A 368 21.04 -14.30 -26.83
N HIS A 369 20.89 -13.71 -25.64
CA HIS A 369 19.59 -13.32 -25.09
C HIS A 369 18.86 -12.26 -25.92
N GLU A 370 19.57 -11.42 -26.67
CA GLU A 370 18.95 -10.44 -27.55
C GLU A 370 18.17 -11.11 -28.68
N ALA A 371 18.72 -12.18 -29.30
CA ALA A 371 18.01 -12.96 -30.30
C ALA A 371 16.74 -13.62 -29.75
N GLY A 372 16.81 -14.17 -28.53
CA GLY A 372 15.65 -14.73 -27.85
C GLY A 372 14.60 -13.66 -27.53
N ASN A 373 15.03 -12.46 -27.14
CA ASN A 373 14.11 -11.35 -26.92
C ASN A 373 13.38 -10.91 -28.18
N GLU A 374 14.06 -10.88 -29.33
CA GLU A 374 13.41 -10.59 -30.62
C GLU A 374 12.40 -11.69 -31.00
N VAL A 375 12.71 -12.96 -30.76
CA VAL A 375 11.75 -14.05 -30.94
C VAL A 375 10.51 -13.84 -30.08
N LEU A 376 10.69 -13.50 -28.80
CA LEU A 376 9.58 -13.25 -27.88
C LEU A 376 8.68 -12.08 -28.34
N LYS A 377 9.27 -11.02 -28.88
CA LYS A 377 8.53 -9.87 -29.44
C LYS A 377 7.71 -10.27 -30.67
N GLU A 378 8.33 -10.96 -31.61
CA GLU A 378 7.65 -11.39 -32.85
C GLU A 378 6.51 -12.38 -32.55
N VAL A 379 6.73 -13.34 -31.65
CA VAL A 379 5.68 -14.26 -31.22
C VAL A 379 4.55 -13.52 -30.52
N ALA A 380 4.84 -12.53 -29.69
CA ALA A 380 3.81 -11.72 -29.05
C ALA A 380 2.96 -10.92 -30.05
N LEU A 381 3.57 -10.41 -31.12
CA LEU A 381 2.85 -9.77 -32.24
C LEU A 381 1.92 -10.76 -32.94
N GLU A 382 2.38 -11.98 -33.18
CA GLU A 382 1.57 -13.05 -33.79
C GLU A 382 0.39 -13.44 -32.89
N ILE A 383 0.63 -13.61 -31.57
CA ILE A 383 -0.44 -13.90 -30.61
C ILE A 383 -1.48 -12.76 -30.62
N ARG A 384 -1.03 -11.52 -30.60
CA ARG A 384 -1.92 -10.35 -30.61
C ARG A 384 -2.75 -10.26 -31.87
N ALA A 385 -2.19 -10.61 -33.02
CA ALA A 385 -2.90 -10.61 -34.31
C ALA A 385 -3.96 -11.72 -34.40
N ALA A 386 -3.74 -12.85 -33.74
CA ALA A 386 -4.64 -14.00 -33.75
C ALA A 386 -5.85 -13.88 -32.85
N VAL A 387 -5.81 -12.97 -31.80
CA VAL A 387 -6.86 -12.81 -30.82
C VAL A 387 -7.72 -11.58 -31.06
N ARG A 388 -8.98 -11.62 -30.63
CA ARG A 388 -9.93 -10.51 -30.77
C ARG A 388 -9.72 -9.49 -29.66
N ALA A 389 -10.26 -8.29 -29.81
CA ALA A 389 -10.24 -7.25 -28.77
C ALA A 389 -10.96 -7.67 -27.47
N SER A 390 -11.89 -8.63 -27.53
CA SER A 390 -12.56 -9.21 -26.36
C SER A 390 -11.70 -10.21 -25.59
N ASP A 391 -10.72 -10.79 -26.24
CA ASP A 391 -9.84 -11.82 -25.69
C ASP A 391 -8.67 -11.18 -24.96
N LEU A 392 -7.96 -11.95 -24.16
CA LEU A 392 -6.75 -11.48 -23.49
C LEU A 392 -5.57 -12.37 -23.85
N ALA A 393 -4.48 -11.75 -24.28
CA ALA A 393 -3.19 -12.42 -24.39
C ALA A 393 -2.23 -11.85 -23.33
N ALA A 394 -1.55 -12.72 -22.61
CA ALA A 394 -0.64 -12.37 -21.53
C ALA A 394 0.66 -13.16 -21.60
N ARG A 395 1.76 -12.55 -21.16
CA ARG A 395 2.99 -13.27 -20.89
C ARG A 395 2.91 -13.82 -19.47
N TYR A 396 2.96 -15.12 -19.31
CA TYR A 396 2.89 -15.80 -18.02
C TYR A 396 4.24 -15.76 -17.29
N GLY A 397 5.33 -15.98 -18.01
CA GLY A 397 6.71 -15.90 -17.53
C GLY A 397 7.68 -16.41 -18.58
N GLY A 398 8.93 -16.01 -18.56
CA GLY A 398 9.97 -16.54 -19.45
C GLY A 398 9.55 -16.65 -20.92
N ASP A 399 9.33 -17.88 -21.37
CA ASP A 399 8.89 -18.30 -22.70
C ASP A 399 7.42 -18.78 -22.74
N GLU A 400 6.67 -18.54 -21.68
CA GLU A 400 5.29 -18.99 -21.52
C GLU A 400 4.30 -17.84 -21.74
N PHE A 401 3.22 -18.14 -22.47
CA PHE A 401 2.12 -17.23 -22.74
C PHE A 401 0.78 -17.89 -22.43
N VAL A 402 -0.21 -17.08 -22.08
CA VAL A 402 -1.58 -17.54 -21.85
C VAL A 402 -2.55 -16.66 -22.60
N VAL A 403 -3.53 -17.29 -23.25
CA VAL A 403 -4.61 -16.60 -23.95
C VAL A 403 -5.95 -17.02 -23.34
N ILE A 404 -6.81 -16.03 -23.03
CA ILE A 404 -8.20 -16.25 -22.66
C ILE A 404 -9.08 -15.92 -23.87
N LEU A 405 -9.75 -16.91 -24.40
CA LEU A 405 -10.71 -16.78 -25.51
C LEU A 405 -12.13 -16.69 -24.93
N THR A 406 -12.69 -15.50 -24.94
CA THR A 406 -14.02 -15.24 -24.39
C THR A 406 -15.12 -15.76 -25.30
N ARG A 407 -16.20 -16.34 -24.75
CA ARG A 407 -17.33 -16.92 -25.49
C ARG A 407 -16.89 -17.86 -26.61
N THR A 408 -15.89 -18.67 -26.32
CA THR A 408 -15.30 -19.60 -27.29
C THR A 408 -15.28 -20.99 -26.66
N ASP A 409 -15.87 -21.94 -27.35
CA ASP A 409 -15.87 -23.36 -27.00
C ASP A 409 -14.56 -24.04 -27.39
N LEU A 410 -14.41 -25.31 -27.05
CA LEU A 410 -13.21 -26.10 -27.35
C LEU A 410 -12.90 -26.14 -28.85
N VAL A 411 -13.91 -26.34 -29.72
CA VAL A 411 -13.71 -26.43 -31.17
C VAL A 411 -13.26 -25.10 -31.75
N GLY A 412 -13.80 -23.99 -31.26
CA GLY A 412 -13.35 -22.63 -31.63
C GLY A 412 -11.92 -22.35 -31.16
N ALA A 413 -11.59 -22.79 -29.96
CA ALA A 413 -10.27 -22.62 -29.36
C ALA A 413 -9.19 -23.45 -30.09
N GLU A 414 -9.49 -24.68 -30.50
CA GLU A 414 -8.58 -25.52 -31.30
C GLU A 414 -8.19 -24.84 -32.63
N ARG A 415 -9.13 -24.18 -33.28
CA ARG A 415 -8.84 -23.44 -34.52
C ARG A 415 -7.90 -22.26 -34.28
N VAL A 416 -8.12 -21.51 -33.20
CA VAL A 416 -7.24 -20.39 -32.85
C VAL A 416 -5.86 -20.91 -32.42
N ALA A 417 -5.80 -21.97 -31.63
CA ALA A 417 -4.55 -22.57 -31.17
C ALA A 417 -3.72 -23.10 -32.37
N GLU A 418 -4.35 -23.77 -33.33
CA GLU A 418 -3.67 -24.27 -34.52
C GLU A 418 -3.20 -23.14 -35.46
N ALA A 419 -3.96 -22.03 -35.54
CA ALA A 419 -3.52 -20.84 -36.26
C ALA A 419 -2.29 -20.22 -35.59
N LEU A 420 -2.30 -20.09 -34.26
CA LEU A 420 -1.17 -19.62 -33.49
C LEU A 420 0.07 -20.52 -33.64
N ARG A 421 -0.12 -21.83 -33.56
CA ARG A 421 0.98 -22.79 -33.76
C ARG A 421 1.68 -22.59 -35.12
N ARG A 422 0.90 -22.49 -36.17
CA ARG A 422 1.43 -22.24 -37.55
C ARG A 422 2.05 -20.85 -37.69
N GLY A 423 1.46 -19.84 -37.08
CA GLY A 423 1.98 -18.47 -37.06
C GLY A 423 3.37 -18.42 -36.42
N VAL A 424 3.51 -19.02 -35.24
CA VAL A 424 4.81 -19.09 -34.54
C VAL A 424 5.85 -19.90 -35.33
N GLU A 425 5.45 -21.02 -35.93
CA GLU A 425 6.34 -21.79 -36.82
C GLU A 425 6.83 -20.94 -38.02
N THR A 426 5.95 -20.13 -38.59
CA THR A 426 6.30 -19.19 -39.66
C THR A 426 7.24 -18.09 -39.17
N VAL A 427 7.02 -17.55 -37.97
CA VAL A 427 7.94 -16.61 -37.31
C VAL A 427 9.33 -17.23 -37.16
N GLY A 428 9.42 -18.46 -36.65
CA GLY A 428 10.68 -19.18 -36.51
C GLY A 428 11.41 -19.33 -37.87
N GLN A 429 10.70 -19.74 -38.91
CA GLN A 429 11.26 -19.87 -40.25
C GLN A 429 11.75 -18.51 -40.84
N ARG A 430 10.96 -17.46 -40.70
CA ARG A 430 11.31 -16.10 -41.16
C ARG A 430 12.57 -15.56 -40.46
N MET A 431 12.71 -15.84 -39.18
CA MET A 431 13.86 -15.39 -38.36
C MET A 431 15.09 -16.32 -38.51
N GLY A 432 14.94 -17.48 -39.14
CA GLY A 432 16.00 -18.47 -39.29
C GLY A 432 16.29 -19.25 -37.97
N PHE A 433 15.34 -19.28 -37.05
CA PHE A 433 15.46 -20.01 -35.78
C PHE A 433 14.52 -21.22 -35.74
N PRO A 434 14.92 -22.33 -35.10
CA PRO A 434 14.10 -23.54 -34.98
C PRO A 434 13.06 -23.42 -33.84
N VAL A 435 12.31 -22.30 -33.81
CA VAL A 435 11.32 -22.01 -32.79
C VAL A 435 9.95 -22.46 -33.27
N THR A 436 9.25 -23.20 -32.39
CA THR A 436 7.85 -23.59 -32.55
C THR A 436 7.14 -23.35 -31.21
N VAL A 437 5.85 -23.67 -31.13
CA VAL A 437 5.08 -23.54 -29.90
C VAL A 437 4.28 -24.80 -29.61
N SER A 438 4.31 -25.25 -28.37
CA SER A 438 3.40 -26.27 -27.85
C SER A 438 2.25 -25.58 -27.12
N ILE A 439 1.01 -26.05 -27.32
CA ILE A 439 -0.19 -25.40 -26.80
C ILE A 439 -1.08 -26.41 -26.09
N GLY A 440 -1.44 -26.09 -24.84
CA GLY A 440 -2.46 -26.82 -24.09
C GLY A 440 -3.76 -26.03 -24.01
N ILE A 441 -4.90 -26.71 -24.16
CA ILE A 441 -6.23 -26.12 -24.14
C ILE A 441 -7.01 -26.60 -22.93
N ALA A 442 -7.74 -25.67 -22.27
CA ALA A 442 -8.72 -26.00 -21.25
C ALA A 442 -9.97 -25.12 -21.39
N GLU A 443 -11.14 -25.76 -21.52
CA GLU A 443 -12.43 -25.08 -21.57
C GLU A 443 -13.02 -24.95 -20.16
N TYR A 444 -13.63 -23.80 -19.87
CA TYR A 444 -14.50 -23.61 -18.73
C TYR A 444 -15.94 -23.74 -19.14
N ASP A 445 -16.62 -24.76 -18.59
CA ASP A 445 -18.05 -25.02 -18.77
C ASP A 445 -18.76 -24.72 -17.43
N PRO A 446 -19.65 -23.70 -17.36
CA PRO A 446 -20.36 -23.36 -16.14
C PRO A 446 -21.31 -24.48 -15.65
N ASP A 447 -21.81 -25.31 -16.58
CA ASP A 447 -22.70 -26.45 -16.24
C ASP A 447 -21.91 -27.66 -15.70
N ARG A 448 -20.60 -27.68 -15.95
CA ARG A 448 -19.67 -28.73 -15.48
C ARG A 448 -18.39 -28.10 -14.97
N PRO A 449 -18.44 -27.31 -13.88
CA PRO A 449 -17.25 -26.70 -13.36
C PRO A 449 -16.24 -27.78 -13.02
N SER A 450 -15.18 -27.87 -13.80
CA SER A 450 -14.06 -28.77 -13.51
C SER A 450 -13.53 -28.42 -12.12
N GLY A 451 -13.44 -29.40 -11.22
CA GLY A 451 -13.02 -29.20 -9.83
C GLY A 451 -11.55 -28.88 -9.65
N GLY A 452 -10.90 -28.24 -10.63
CA GLY A 452 -9.50 -27.83 -10.63
C GLY A 452 -9.31 -26.42 -11.19
N ASP A 453 -8.17 -25.82 -10.91
CA ASP A 453 -7.75 -24.55 -11.50
C ASP A 453 -7.62 -24.72 -13.03
N LEU A 454 -8.32 -23.88 -13.81
CA LEU A 454 -8.35 -23.94 -15.26
C LEU A 454 -6.96 -23.79 -15.88
N LEU A 455 -6.11 -22.93 -15.28
CA LEU A 455 -4.70 -22.80 -15.71
C LEU A 455 -3.93 -24.09 -15.51
N VAL A 456 -4.15 -24.81 -14.40
CA VAL A 456 -3.52 -26.10 -14.16
C VAL A 456 -3.95 -27.16 -15.17
N ASN A 457 -5.21 -27.11 -15.61
CA ASN A 457 -5.71 -28.03 -16.63
C ASN A 457 -5.08 -27.74 -18.01
N ALA A 458 -4.96 -26.46 -18.38
CA ALA A 458 -4.29 -26.02 -19.60
C ALA A 458 -2.78 -26.38 -19.59
N ASP A 459 -2.12 -26.20 -18.44
CA ASP A 459 -0.71 -26.57 -18.25
C ASP A 459 -0.49 -28.09 -18.38
N ARG A 460 -1.39 -28.92 -17.81
CA ARG A 460 -1.35 -30.37 -18.01
C ARG A 460 -1.53 -30.78 -19.47
N ALA A 461 -2.38 -30.07 -20.22
CA ALA A 461 -2.53 -30.29 -21.64
C ALA A 461 -1.26 -29.87 -22.40
N LEU A 462 -0.66 -28.74 -22.07
CA LEU A 462 0.63 -28.29 -22.59
C LEU A 462 1.75 -29.32 -22.33
N TYR A 463 1.79 -29.88 -21.13
CA TYR A 463 2.76 -30.96 -20.82
C TYR A 463 2.60 -32.17 -21.75
N ARG A 464 1.34 -32.57 -22.08
CA ARG A 464 1.07 -33.63 -23.05
C ARG A 464 1.51 -33.26 -24.46
N ALA A 465 1.28 -32.00 -24.86
CA ALA A 465 1.76 -31.47 -26.14
C ALA A 465 3.29 -31.57 -26.28
N LYS A 466 4.02 -31.18 -25.24
CA LYS A 466 5.47 -31.31 -25.20
C LYS A 466 5.94 -32.78 -25.24
N ALA A 467 5.25 -33.69 -24.55
CA ALA A 467 5.54 -35.13 -24.55
C ALA A 467 5.21 -35.80 -25.92
N ALA A 468 4.22 -35.31 -26.65
CA ALA A 468 3.82 -35.81 -27.99
C ALA A 468 4.78 -35.41 -29.12
N GLY A 469 5.85 -34.68 -28.82
CA GLY A 469 6.88 -34.31 -29.84
C GLY A 469 7.03 -32.82 -30.03
N ARG A 470 6.33 -31.99 -29.28
CA ARG A 470 6.27 -30.53 -29.42
C ARG A 470 5.58 -30.04 -30.68
N ASN A 471 5.56 -28.73 -30.93
CA ASN A 471 4.90 -28.14 -32.12
C ASN A 471 3.50 -28.69 -32.35
N THR A 472 2.70 -28.79 -31.32
CA THR A 472 1.37 -29.42 -31.37
C THR A 472 0.41 -28.80 -30.36
N VAL A 473 -0.88 -29.04 -30.60
CA VAL A 473 -2.00 -28.58 -29.77
C VAL A 473 -2.64 -29.82 -29.11
N VAL A 474 -2.95 -29.71 -27.79
CA VAL A 474 -3.64 -30.79 -27.05
C VAL A 474 -4.74 -30.21 -26.17
#